data_472b95243a42091569fdec3984d4c535
#
_entry.id   472b95243a42091569fdec3984d4c535
#
_cell.length_a   1.000
_cell.length_b   1.000
_cell.length_c   1.000
_cell.angle_alpha   90.00
_cell.angle_beta   90.00
_cell.angle_gamma   90.00
#
_symmetry.space_group_name_H-M   'P 1'
#
loop_
_entity.id
_entity.type
_entity.pdbx_description
1 polymer ?
#
loop_
_entity_poly.entity_id
_entity_poly.type
_entity_poly.pdbx_seq_one_letter_code
_entity_poly.pdbx_strand_id
1 'polypeptide(L)'
;MMIGRKGESAFVTAEPRKVRPDAPVALKLSHLAVVMPGETVSDVSLEVREGEIFGIGGLAGQGKVGIPNGVMGIYPGTGEVELFGKPSPLNNARQALQNGMAIVSEDRRGVGLLLDESIENNVVFNAMQINGDFTKKFLGMHLRDGKAIRAYADAVIKELDIRCFSAQQHTGTLSGGNQQKVCIARALAMNPRLLFVSEPTRGIDIGAKKLVLETLVRLNREKGMTVVMVSSELMELRSICDRIAIVAEGKVVDVLETDASDADFGLAMSGIKPEHVKKKGGEAHD
;
A
#
# COMPACT_ATOMS: atom_id res chain seq x y z
N MET A 1 35.07 -2.44 -26.28
CA MET A 1 35.43 -2.08 -24.92
C MET A 1 34.28 -1.35 -24.30
N MET A 2 33.32 -2.08 -23.65
CA MET A 2 32.16 -1.48 -23.00
C MET A 2 32.54 -1.23 -21.54
N ILE A 3 32.73 0.03 -21.19
CA ILE A 3 33.00 0.47 -19.82
C ILE A 3 31.67 0.35 -19.08
N GLY A 4 31.63 -0.58 -18.11
CA GLY A 4 30.48 -0.77 -17.23
C GLY A 4 30.22 0.50 -16.42
N ARG A 5 29.07 1.14 -16.66
CA ARG A 5 28.50 2.09 -15.70
C ARG A 5 28.25 1.32 -14.40
N LYS A 6 28.91 1.73 -13.31
CA LYS A 6 28.57 1.33 -11.96
C LYS A 6 27.06 1.52 -11.81
N GLY A 7 26.35 0.44 -11.53
CA GLY A 7 24.90 0.51 -11.31
C GLY A 7 24.64 1.45 -10.15
N GLU A 8 24.07 2.62 -10.45
CA GLU A 8 23.30 3.37 -9.47
C GLU A 8 22.23 2.43 -8.96
N SER A 9 22.14 2.24 -7.64
CA SER A 9 21.19 1.33 -7.05
C SER A 9 19.79 1.69 -7.57
N ALA A 10 19.13 0.76 -8.25
CA ALA A 10 17.80 0.95 -8.81
C ALA A 10 16.74 1.20 -7.72
N PHE A 11 17.14 1.17 -6.46
CA PHE A 11 16.29 1.27 -5.29
C PHE A 11 16.56 2.55 -4.52
N VAL A 12 15.49 3.11 -3.99
CA VAL A 12 15.54 4.21 -3.01
C VAL A 12 16.14 3.65 -1.74
N THR A 13 17.24 4.17 -1.28
CA THR A 13 17.68 3.95 0.11
C THR A 13 17.09 5.07 0.94
N ALA A 14 15.84 4.90 1.38
CA ALA A 14 15.34 5.71 2.48
C ALA A 14 16.06 5.24 3.74
N GLU A 15 16.66 6.17 4.52
CA GLU A 15 17.17 5.78 5.83
C GLU A 15 16.00 5.19 6.64
N PRO A 16 16.14 3.94 7.15
CA PRO A 16 15.10 3.32 7.96
C PRO A 16 14.80 4.26 9.14
N ARG A 17 13.58 4.72 9.22
CA ARG A 17 13.15 5.44 10.41
C ARG A 17 13.00 4.36 11.49
N LYS A 18 13.83 4.39 12.53
CA LYS A 18 13.52 3.59 13.71
C LYS A 18 12.18 4.10 14.22
N VAL A 19 11.12 3.39 13.86
CA VAL A 19 9.79 3.65 14.41
C VAL A 19 9.95 3.58 15.92
N ARG A 20 9.53 4.62 16.62
CA ARG A 20 9.65 4.64 18.07
C ARG A 20 8.88 3.45 18.61
N PRO A 21 9.50 2.58 19.46
CA PRO A 21 8.82 1.40 19.99
C PRO A 21 7.54 1.72 20.77
N ASP A 22 7.43 2.95 21.28
CA ASP A 22 6.32 3.51 22.03
C ASP A 22 5.29 4.27 21.17
N ALA A 23 5.46 4.31 19.81
CA ALA A 23 4.49 4.96 18.95
C ALA A 23 3.13 4.25 19.03
N PRO A 24 2.02 5.01 19.03
CA PRO A 24 0.67 4.43 19.06
C PRO A 24 0.43 3.44 17.92
N VAL A 25 -0.45 2.47 18.14
CA VAL A 25 -0.86 1.52 17.12
C VAL A 25 -1.87 2.17 16.19
N ALA A 26 -1.56 2.23 14.89
CA ALA A 26 -2.45 2.70 13.84
C ALA A 26 -3.42 1.62 13.38
N LEU A 27 -2.92 0.41 13.18
CA LEU A 27 -3.72 -0.74 12.74
C LEU A 27 -3.35 -1.95 13.59
N LYS A 28 -4.37 -2.62 14.14
CA LYS A 28 -4.23 -3.92 14.80
C LYS A 28 -5.18 -4.90 14.16
N LEU A 29 -4.65 -6.03 13.77
CA LEU A 29 -5.39 -7.17 13.25
C LEU A 29 -5.30 -8.31 14.24
N SER A 30 -6.44 -8.93 14.59
CA SER A 30 -6.51 -10.10 15.45
C SER A 30 -7.30 -11.20 14.76
N HIS A 31 -6.62 -12.31 14.49
CA HIS A 31 -7.19 -13.49 13.85
C HIS A 31 -7.93 -13.20 12.53
N LEU A 32 -7.38 -12.29 11.72
CA LEU A 32 -7.95 -11.95 10.42
C LEU A 32 -7.88 -13.17 9.49
N ALA A 33 -9.03 -13.60 8.97
CA ALA A 33 -9.15 -14.56 7.89
C ALA A 33 -9.93 -13.93 6.74
N VAL A 34 -9.50 -14.16 5.48
CA VAL A 34 -10.09 -13.55 4.28
C VAL A 34 -10.22 -14.59 3.17
N VAL A 35 -11.39 -14.63 2.56
CA VAL A 35 -11.68 -15.51 1.41
C VAL A 35 -11.46 -14.72 0.13
N MET A 36 -10.22 -14.69 -0.36
CA MET A 36 -9.85 -14.10 -1.64
C MET A 36 -9.26 -15.18 -2.55
N PRO A 37 -9.81 -15.41 -3.77
CA PRO A 37 -9.29 -16.41 -4.69
C PRO A 37 -7.80 -16.16 -5.01
N GLY A 38 -6.96 -17.17 -4.80
CA GLY A 38 -5.52 -17.10 -5.04
C GLY A 38 -4.69 -16.34 -3.98
N GLU A 39 -5.34 -15.66 -3.02
CA GLU A 39 -4.69 -14.89 -1.94
C GLU A 39 -5.47 -15.03 -0.63
N THR A 40 -5.86 -16.25 -0.27
CA THR A 40 -6.60 -16.56 0.95
C THR A 40 -5.75 -16.31 2.19
N VAL A 41 -6.32 -15.63 3.16
CA VAL A 41 -5.74 -15.39 4.50
C VAL A 41 -6.39 -16.37 5.47
N SER A 42 -5.59 -17.12 6.22
CA SER A 42 -6.07 -18.16 7.14
C SER A 42 -6.19 -17.66 8.58
N ASP A 43 -5.14 -16.98 9.07
CA ASP A 43 -5.09 -16.44 10.43
C ASP A 43 -3.93 -15.43 10.51
N VAL A 44 -4.25 -14.15 10.47
CA VAL A 44 -3.27 -13.07 10.55
C VAL A 44 -3.53 -12.20 11.75
N SER A 45 -2.52 -12.09 12.62
CA SER A 45 -2.46 -11.13 13.72
C SER A 45 -1.19 -10.29 13.56
N LEU A 46 -1.33 -8.97 13.50
CA LEU A 46 -0.20 -8.04 13.39
C LEU A 46 -0.58 -6.65 13.90
N GLU A 47 0.44 -5.83 14.18
CA GLU A 47 0.29 -4.43 14.57
C GLU A 47 1.19 -3.54 13.72
N VAL A 48 0.61 -2.44 13.22
CA VAL A 48 1.30 -1.36 12.49
C VAL A 48 1.24 -0.09 13.34
N ARG A 49 2.36 0.61 13.49
CA ARG A 49 2.44 1.83 14.29
C ARG A 49 2.12 3.07 13.48
N GLU A 50 1.71 4.15 14.17
CA GLU A 50 1.44 5.43 13.51
C GLU A 50 2.71 6.00 12.86
N GLY A 51 2.57 6.44 11.60
CA GLY A 51 3.67 7.00 10.81
C GLY A 51 4.72 5.99 10.34
N GLU A 52 4.44 4.69 10.47
CA GLU A 52 5.28 3.60 9.97
C GLU A 52 5.04 3.37 8.47
N ILE A 53 6.09 2.99 7.73
CA ILE A 53 5.96 2.27 6.46
C ILE A 53 6.16 0.79 6.78
N PHE A 54 5.06 0.05 6.87
CA PHE A 54 5.07 -1.37 7.21
C PHE A 54 4.99 -2.21 5.95
N GLY A 55 5.93 -3.14 5.79
CA GLY A 55 5.98 -4.06 4.66
C GLY A 55 5.21 -5.36 4.94
N ILE A 56 4.53 -5.89 3.93
CA ILE A 56 4.00 -7.25 3.91
C ILE A 56 4.60 -7.95 2.70
N GLY A 57 5.48 -8.91 2.97
CA GLY A 57 6.19 -9.71 1.97
C GLY A 57 5.76 -11.17 1.99
N GLY A 58 6.19 -11.92 0.99
CA GLY A 58 5.92 -13.36 0.84
C GLY A 58 5.83 -13.75 -0.62
N LEU A 59 5.79 -15.04 -0.92
CA LEU A 59 5.64 -15.53 -2.27
C LEU A 59 4.24 -15.20 -2.82
N ALA A 60 4.07 -15.25 -4.13
CA ALA A 60 2.78 -15.05 -4.78
C ALA A 60 1.79 -16.15 -4.36
N GLY A 61 0.53 -15.82 -4.16
CA GLY A 61 -0.50 -16.78 -3.77
C GLY A 61 -0.48 -17.19 -2.29
N GLN A 62 0.32 -16.51 -1.45
CA GLN A 62 0.48 -16.87 -0.04
C GLN A 62 -0.43 -16.06 0.89
N GLY A 63 -1.34 -15.24 0.37
CA GLY A 63 -2.34 -14.52 1.16
C GLY A 63 -1.97 -13.06 1.50
N LYS A 64 -0.78 -12.59 1.10
CA LYS A 64 -0.34 -11.23 1.44
C LYS A 64 -1.24 -10.12 0.86
N VAL A 65 -1.76 -10.30 -0.36
CA VAL A 65 -2.67 -9.34 -1.01
C VAL A 65 -4.08 -9.43 -0.42
N GLY A 66 -4.47 -10.59 0.10
CA GLY A 66 -5.75 -10.78 0.78
C GLY A 66 -5.90 -9.92 2.04
N ILE A 67 -4.79 -9.62 2.75
CA ILE A 67 -4.83 -8.85 4.00
C ILE A 67 -5.45 -7.46 3.77
N PRO A 68 -4.87 -6.56 2.94
CA PRO A 68 -5.46 -5.24 2.72
C PRO A 68 -6.86 -5.31 2.09
N ASN A 69 -7.11 -6.26 1.20
CA ASN A 69 -8.41 -6.43 0.57
C ASN A 69 -9.51 -6.84 1.56
N GLY A 70 -9.19 -7.69 2.54
CA GLY A 70 -10.10 -8.06 3.61
C GLY A 70 -10.35 -6.92 4.60
N VAL A 71 -9.28 -6.24 5.06
CA VAL A 71 -9.39 -5.08 5.96
C VAL A 71 -10.22 -3.96 5.34
N MET A 72 -10.06 -3.72 4.04
CA MET A 72 -10.86 -2.74 3.29
C MET A 72 -12.29 -3.21 2.99
N GLY A 73 -12.65 -4.45 3.34
CA GLY A 73 -13.98 -5.00 3.10
C GLY A 73 -14.31 -5.24 1.63
N ILE A 74 -13.29 -5.43 0.78
CA ILE A 74 -13.46 -5.75 -0.66
C ILE A 74 -13.76 -7.24 -0.82
N TYR A 75 -13.10 -8.09 -0.04
CA TYR A 75 -13.37 -9.51 0.05
C TYR A 75 -13.87 -9.91 1.43
N PRO A 76 -14.73 -10.94 1.53
CA PRO A 76 -15.28 -11.38 2.80
C PRO A 76 -14.20 -11.82 3.78
N GLY A 77 -14.27 -11.33 4.99
CA GLY A 77 -13.34 -11.66 6.06
C GLY A 77 -13.99 -11.79 7.42
N THR A 78 -13.29 -12.47 8.34
CA THR A 78 -13.61 -12.60 9.76
C THR A 78 -12.41 -12.22 10.60
N GLY A 79 -12.61 -12.02 11.91
CA GLY A 79 -11.59 -11.54 12.82
C GLY A 79 -11.88 -10.13 13.32
N GLU A 80 -10.91 -9.48 13.95
CA GLU A 80 -11.06 -8.14 14.51
C GLU A 80 -10.06 -7.17 13.88
N VAL A 81 -10.53 -5.96 13.61
CA VAL A 81 -9.72 -4.84 13.11
C VAL A 81 -9.91 -3.65 14.02
N GLU A 82 -8.82 -3.15 14.57
CA GLU A 82 -8.78 -1.87 15.27
C GLU A 82 -7.96 -0.87 14.44
N LEU A 83 -8.55 0.32 14.23
CA LEU A 83 -7.92 1.42 13.53
C LEU A 83 -7.79 2.62 14.47
N PHE A 84 -6.54 3.04 14.76
CA PHE A 84 -6.24 4.12 15.72
C PHE A 84 -6.96 3.93 17.07
N GLY A 85 -6.91 2.69 17.61
CA GLY A 85 -7.53 2.33 18.89
C GLY A 85 -9.06 2.23 18.87
N LYS A 86 -9.70 2.22 17.69
CA LYS A 86 -11.16 2.07 17.55
C LYS A 86 -11.48 0.85 16.69
N PRO A 87 -12.50 0.06 17.06
CA PRO A 87 -12.99 -1.03 16.22
C PRO A 87 -13.39 -0.53 14.83
N SER A 88 -12.99 -1.24 13.79
CA SER A 88 -13.35 -0.97 12.39
C SER A 88 -14.07 -2.20 11.83
N PRO A 89 -15.32 -2.08 11.33
CA PRO A 89 -16.06 -3.22 10.86
C PRO A 89 -15.44 -3.78 9.57
N LEU A 90 -15.34 -5.12 9.50
CA LEU A 90 -15.03 -5.84 8.28
C LEU A 90 -16.22 -5.85 7.31
N ASN A 91 -15.96 -6.25 6.06
CA ASN A 91 -16.98 -6.44 5.02
C ASN A 91 -17.78 -5.16 4.67
N ASN A 92 -17.21 -3.99 4.91
CA ASN A 92 -17.84 -2.70 4.63
C ASN A 92 -16.80 -1.69 4.08
N ALA A 93 -16.59 -1.74 2.77
CA ALA A 93 -15.59 -0.88 2.12
C ALA A 93 -15.90 0.62 2.26
N ARG A 94 -17.20 1.02 2.26
CA ARG A 94 -17.58 2.41 2.49
C ARG A 94 -17.12 2.89 3.87
N GLN A 95 -17.37 2.09 4.91
CA GLN A 95 -17.00 2.44 6.27
C GLN A 95 -15.48 2.47 6.45
N ALA A 96 -14.74 1.54 5.81
CA ALA A 96 -13.28 1.53 5.81
C ALA A 96 -12.71 2.85 5.26
N LEU A 97 -13.23 3.31 4.11
CA LEU A 97 -12.85 4.59 3.52
C LEU A 97 -13.21 5.78 4.43
N GLN A 98 -14.41 5.80 5.02
CA GLN A 98 -14.86 6.86 5.93
C GLN A 98 -14.07 6.89 7.23
N ASN A 99 -13.54 5.75 7.69
CA ASN A 99 -12.68 5.66 8.88
C ASN A 99 -11.25 6.18 8.64
N GLY A 100 -10.94 6.63 7.42
CA GLY A 100 -9.63 7.19 7.08
C GLY A 100 -8.61 6.17 6.58
N MET A 101 -9.08 5.03 6.07
CA MET A 101 -8.27 4.10 5.28
C MET A 101 -8.44 4.38 3.79
N ALA A 102 -7.41 4.08 2.99
CA ALA A 102 -7.51 4.01 1.53
C ALA A 102 -6.64 2.88 1.00
N ILE A 103 -6.91 2.43 -0.23
CA ILE A 103 -6.16 1.37 -0.89
C ILE A 103 -5.80 1.74 -2.32
N VAL A 104 -4.57 1.42 -2.70
CA VAL A 104 -4.09 1.34 -4.08
C VAL A 104 -3.96 -0.15 -4.40
N SER A 105 -4.84 -0.63 -5.29
CA SER A 105 -4.93 -2.05 -5.66
C SER A 105 -3.76 -2.49 -6.54
N GLU A 106 -3.42 -3.78 -6.46
CA GLU A 106 -2.49 -4.48 -7.34
C GLU A 106 -2.96 -4.54 -8.79
N ASP A 107 -4.29 -4.51 -9.02
CA ASP A 107 -4.87 -4.44 -10.36
C ASP A 107 -5.23 -3.00 -10.72
N ARG A 108 -4.22 -2.27 -11.14
CA ARG A 108 -4.34 -0.88 -11.56
C ARG A 108 -5.35 -0.68 -12.69
N ARG A 109 -5.36 -1.58 -13.67
CA ARG A 109 -6.13 -1.40 -14.91
C ARG A 109 -7.56 -1.93 -14.82
N GLY A 110 -7.78 -3.01 -14.07
CA GLY A 110 -9.11 -3.60 -13.92
C GLY A 110 -9.92 -2.96 -12.78
N VAL A 111 -9.24 -2.56 -11.69
CA VAL A 111 -9.91 -2.07 -10.46
C VAL A 111 -9.47 -0.65 -10.10
N GLY A 112 -8.19 -0.35 -10.25
CA GLY A 112 -7.59 0.90 -9.77
C GLY A 112 -8.02 2.15 -10.54
N LEU A 113 -8.30 2.07 -11.83
CA LEU A 113 -8.56 3.23 -12.70
C LEU A 113 -9.73 3.02 -13.66
N LEU A 114 -10.42 4.10 -13.92
CA LEU A 114 -11.37 4.23 -15.03
C LEU A 114 -10.57 4.71 -16.25
N LEU A 115 -10.10 3.78 -17.10
CA LEU A 115 -9.11 4.07 -18.16
C LEU A 115 -9.64 5.03 -19.23
N ASP A 116 -10.94 4.96 -19.53
CA ASP A 116 -11.61 5.81 -20.52
C ASP A 116 -12.02 7.19 -19.96
N GLU A 117 -11.78 7.40 -18.66
CA GLU A 117 -12.06 8.65 -17.98
C GLU A 117 -10.81 9.53 -17.85
N SER A 118 -11.04 10.84 -17.69
CA SER A 118 -9.98 11.81 -17.47
C SER A 118 -9.26 11.60 -16.14
N ILE A 119 -8.04 12.14 -16.02
CA ILE A 119 -7.29 12.17 -14.77
C ILE A 119 -8.13 12.84 -13.67
N GLU A 120 -8.72 14.01 -13.96
CA GLU A 120 -9.53 14.76 -12.99
C GLU A 120 -10.75 13.96 -12.48
N ASN A 121 -11.40 13.17 -13.33
CA ASN A 121 -12.49 12.31 -12.91
C ASN A 121 -12.00 11.15 -12.05
N ASN A 122 -10.89 10.53 -12.42
CA ASN A 122 -10.29 9.45 -11.65
C ASN A 122 -9.90 9.88 -10.25
N VAL A 123 -9.19 11.01 -10.09
CA VAL A 123 -8.65 11.41 -8.79
C VAL A 123 -9.72 11.79 -7.77
N VAL A 124 -10.86 12.34 -8.19
CA VAL A 124 -11.93 12.74 -7.26
C VAL A 124 -13.02 11.69 -7.06
N PHE A 125 -13.01 10.60 -7.83
CA PHE A 125 -14.13 9.66 -7.91
C PHE A 125 -14.55 9.12 -6.53
N ASN A 126 -13.61 8.60 -5.76
CA ASN A 126 -13.93 8.02 -4.44
C ASN A 126 -14.40 9.07 -3.45
N ALA A 127 -13.73 10.21 -3.36
CA ALA A 127 -14.08 11.29 -2.43
C ALA A 127 -15.49 11.85 -2.75
N MET A 128 -15.81 12.00 -4.03
CA MET A 128 -17.12 12.44 -4.47
C MET A 128 -18.22 11.44 -4.11
N GLN A 129 -17.99 10.14 -4.32
CA GLN A 129 -19.00 9.08 -4.08
C GLN A 129 -19.19 8.74 -2.60
N ILE A 130 -18.12 8.83 -1.80
CA ILE A 130 -18.15 8.40 -0.40
C ILE A 130 -18.51 9.55 0.53
N ASN A 131 -17.85 10.72 0.34
CA ASN A 131 -17.98 11.87 1.24
C ASN A 131 -18.90 12.98 0.68
N GLY A 132 -19.18 12.97 -0.64
CA GLY A 132 -19.85 14.07 -1.31
C GLY A 132 -18.92 15.28 -1.58
N ASP A 133 -17.60 15.10 -1.40
CA ASP A 133 -16.62 16.13 -1.74
C ASP A 133 -16.70 16.49 -3.22
N PHE A 134 -16.19 17.67 -3.59
CA PHE A 134 -16.24 18.17 -4.97
C PHE A 134 -17.66 18.26 -5.55
N THR A 135 -18.68 18.38 -4.69
CA THR A 135 -20.08 18.63 -5.09
C THR A 135 -20.60 19.92 -4.47
N LYS A 136 -21.57 20.54 -5.13
CA LYS A 136 -22.33 21.69 -4.64
C LYS A 136 -23.80 21.31 -4.50
N LYS A 137 -24.42 21.70 -3.40
CA LYS A 137 -25.88 21.57 -3.25
C LYS A 137 -26.57 22.68 -4.05
N PHE A 138 -27.45 22.29 -4.95
CA PHE A 138 -28.32 23.18 -5.71
C PHE A 138 -29.72 22.57 -5.80
N LEU A 139 -30.72 23.29 -5.34
CA LEU A 139 -32.14 22.85 -5.32
C LEU A 139 -32.35 21.43 -4.75
N GLY A 140 -31.62 21.08 -3.67
CA GLY A 140 -31.69 19.77 -3.05
C GLY A 140 -30.90 18.65 -3.74
N MET A 141 -30.28 18.94 -4.88
CA MET A 141 -29.45 18.01 -5.63
C MET A 141 -27.96 18.28 -5.40
N HIS A 142 -27.14 17.23 -5.45
CA HIS A 142 -25.67 17.35 -5.45
C HIS A 142 -25.16 17.41 -6.89
N LEU A 143 -24.67 18.56 -7.30
CA LEU A 143 -24.07 18.79 -8.61
C LEU A 143 -22.55 18.80 -8.51
N ARG A 144 -21.86 18.32 -9.53
CA ARG A 144 -20.39 18.34 -9.60
C ARG A 144 -19.85 19.78 -9.59
N ASP A 145 -18.85 20.03 -8.73
CA ASP A 145 -18.11 21.29 -8.73
C ASP A 145 -16.89 21.20 -9.64
N GLY A 146 -17.08 21.46 -10.94
CA GLY A 146 -16.02 21.39 -11.91
C GLY A 146 -14.81 22.28 -11.63
N LYS A 147 -14.99 23.42 -10.92
CA LYS A 147 -13.85 24.28 -10.52
C LYS A 147 -13.03 23.64 -9.41
N ALA A 148 -13.68 23.09 -8.38
CA ALA A 148 -12.99 22.40 -7.29
C ALA A 148 -12.28 21.14 -7.77
N ILE A 149 -12.93 20.35 -8.65
CA ILE A 149 -12.36 19.16 -9.29
C ILE A 149 -11.08 19.52 -10.04
N ARG A 150 -11.14 20.54 -10.91
CA ARG A 150 -9.99 20.97 -11.69
C ARG A 150 -8.84 21.46 -10.80
N ALA A 151 -9.14 22.31 -9.82
CA ALA A 151 -8.14 22.85 -8.91
C ALA A 151 -7.42 21.74 -8.12
N TYR A 152 -8.17 20.75 -7.64
CA TYR A 152 -7.58 19.58 -6.96
C TYR A 152 -6.73 18.73 -7.91
N ALA A 153 -7.24 18.42 -9.10
CA ALA A 153 -6.51 17.65 -10.09
C ALA A 153 -5.19 18.30 -10.49
N ASP A 154 -5.20 19.60 -10.78
CA ASP A 154 -3.98 20.35 -11.14
C ASP A 154 -2.97 20.37 -9.97
N ALA A 155 -3.45 20.51 -8.73
CA ALA A 155 -2.60 20.49 -7.55
C ALA A 155 -1.93 19.11 -7.36
N VAL A 156 -2.70 18.00 -7.44
CA VAL A 156 -2.17 16.65 -7.21
C VAL A 156 -1.31 16.16 -8.37
N ILE A 157 -1.60 16.58 -9.60
CA ILE A 157 -0.74 16.33 -10.77
C ILE A 157 0.66 16.93 -10.53
N LYS A 158 0.71 18.16 -10.04
CA LYS A 158 1.97 18.83 -9.71
C LYS A 158 2.66 18.19 -8.51
N GLU A 159 1.91 17.88 -7.45
CA GLU A 159 2.44 17.29 -6.21
C GLU A 159 3.10 15.93 -6.45
N LEU A 160 2.47 15.08 -7.28
CA LEU A 160 2.95 13.73 -7.58
C LEU A 160 3.82 13.66 -8.86
N ASP A 161 4.09 14.79 -9.49
CA ASP A 161 4.80 14.86 -10.77
C ASP A 161 4.20 13.88 -11.81
N ILE A 162 2.87 13.97 -12.02
CA ILE A 162 2.18 13.16 -13.04
C ILE A 162 2.44 13.79 -14.40
N ARG A 163 3.15 13.07 -15.28
CA ARG A 163 3.44 13.55 -16.63
C ARG A 163 2.23 13.33 -17.53
N CYS A 164 1.55 14.42 -17.85
CA CYS A 164 0.36 14.46 -18.71
C CYS A 164 0.30 15.81 -19.45
N PHE A 165 -0.55 15.90 -20.49
CA PHE A 165 -0.79 17.16 -21.21
C PHE A 165 -1.78 18.07 -20.45
N SER A 166 -2.75 17.48 -19.77
CA SER A 166 -3.75 18.20 -18.97
C SER A 166 -4.48 17.25 -18.04
N ALA A 167 -5.18 17.77 -17.02
CA ALA A 167 -6.04 16.98 -16.16
C ALA A 167 -7.22 16.30 -16.88
N GLN A 168 -7.56 16.76 -18.09
CA GLN A 168 -8.62 16.18 -18.94
C GLN A 168 -8.13 15.01 -19.79
N GLN A 169 -6.82 14.74 -19.81
CA GLN A 169 -6.28 13.60 -20.56
C GLN A 169 -6.85 12.28 -20.04
N HIS A 170 -7.22 11.37 -20.96
CA HIS A 170 -7.69 10.03 -20.61
C HIS A 170 -6.57 9.24 -19.91
N THR A 171 -6.89 8.63 -18.79
CA THR A 171 -5.92 7.92 -17.94
C THR A 171 -5.29 6.73 -18.67
N GLY A 172 -6.06 6.06 -19.54
CA GLY A 172 -5.58 4.94 -20.35
C GLY A 172 -4.41 5.26 -21.26
N THR A 173 -4.22 6.55 -21.64
CA THR A 173 -3.13 7.00 -22.52
C THR A 173 -1.81 7.27 -21.81
N LEU A 174 -1.81 7.23 -20.47
CA LEU A 174 -0.62 7.47 -19.66
C LEU A 174 0.30 6.25 -19.63
N SER A 175 1.60 6.49 -19.40
CA SER A 175 2.54 5.41 -19.04
C SER A 175 2.14 4.73 -17.74
N GLY A 176 2.59 3.47 -17.55
CA GLY A 176 2.27 2.69 -16.35
C GLY A 176 2.63 3.40 -15.04
N GLY A 177 3.78 4.05 -14.97
CA GLY A 177 4.19 4.81 -13.79
C GLY A 177 3.29 6.03 -13.52
N ASN A 178 2.85 6.75 -14.55
CA ASN A 178 1.90 7.85 -14.37
C ASN A 178 0.50 7.36 -14.01
N GLN A 179 0.04 6.25 -14.58
CA GLN A 179 -1.19 5.59 -14.14
C GLN A 179 -1.13 5.22 -12.65
N GLN A 180 0.01 4.70 -12.16
CA GLN A 180 0.19 4.38 -10.74
C GLN A 180 0.09 5.62 -9.86
N LYS A 181 0.70 6.72 -10.29
CA LYS A 181 0.60 8.01 -9.58
C LYS A 181 -0.86 8.54 -9.55
N VAL A 182 -1.66 8.30 -10.60
CA VAL A 182 -3.11 8.62 -10.60
C VAL A 182 -3.87 7.74 -9.59
N CYS A 183 -3.53 6.44 -9.46
CA CYS A 183 -4.11 5.58 -8.40
C CYS A 183 -3.82 6.14 -7.00
N ILE A 184 -2.57 6.55 -6.75
CA ILE A 184 -2.17 7.17 -5.49
C ILE A 184 -2.95 8.49 -5.29
N ALA A 185 -3.02 9.36 -6.30
CA ALA A 185 -3.77 10.61 -6.25
C ALA A 185 -5.25 10.39 -5.89
N ARG A 186 -5.88 9.36 -6.47
CA ARG A 186 -7.27 8.95 -6.17
C ARG A 186 -7.44 8.52 -4.70
N ALA A 187 -6.47 7.79 -4.17
CA ALA A 187 -6.48 7.40 -2.75
C ALA A 187 -6.29 8.61 -1.84
N LEU A 188 -5.39 9.55 -2.19
CA LEU A 188 -5.11 10.75 -1.41
C LEU A 188 -6.31 11.72 -1.35
N ALA A 189 -7.20 11.73 -2.34
CA ALA A 189 -8.41 12.54 -2.33
C ALA A 189 -9.34 12.20 -1.17
N MET A 190 -9.23 11.00 -0.61
CA MET A 190 -9.94 10.57 0.60
C MET A 190 -9.31 11.11 1.91
N ASN A 191 -8.17 11.82 1.82
CA ASN A 191 -7.39 12.29 2.97
C ASN A 191 -7.12 11.17 4.02
N PRO A 192 -6.55 10.02 3.62
CA PRO A 192 -6.41 8.89 4.50
C PRO A 192 -5.33 9.13 5.56
N ARG A 193 -5.54 8.56 6.77
CA ARG A 193 -4.51 8.44 7.80
C ARG A 193 -3.67 7.18 7.59
N LEU A 194 -4.26 6.12 6.98
CA LEU A 194 -3.62 4.86 6.66
C LEU A 194 -3.86 4.51 5.19
N LEU A 195 -2.77 4.26 4.46
CA LEU A 195 -2.79 3.92 3.05
C LEU A 195 -2.23 2.51 2.83
N PHE A 196 -3.06 1.62 2.32
CA PHE A 196 -2.61 0.34 1.77
C PHE A 196 -2.14 0.52 0.33
N VAL A 197 -1.02 -0.08 -0.03
CA VAL A 197 -0.47 -0.04 -1.39
C VAL A 197 -0.03 -1.44 -1.79
N SER A 198 -0.80 -2.09 -2.65
CA SER A 198 -0.53 -3.47 -3.09
C SER A 198 0.20 -3.46 -4.42
N GLU A 199 1.36 -4.12 -4.47
CA GLU A 199 2.21 -4.31 -5.66
C GLU A 199 2.41 -3.00 -6.47
N PRO A 200 2.85 -1.89 -5.84
CA PRO A 200 2.81 -0.56 -6.45
C PRO A 200 3.66 -0.41 -7.70
N THR A 201 4.61 -1.29 -7.89
CA THR A 201 5.61 -1.21 -8.96
C THR A 201 5.41 -2.29 -10.03
N ARG A 202 4.37 -3.10 -9.90
CA ARG A 202 4.07 -4.18 -10.84
C ARG A 202 3.74 -3.64 -12.22
N GLY A 203 4.47 -4.13 -13.24
CA GLY A 203 4.21 -3.79 -14.65
C GLY A 203 4.57 -2.35 -15.03
N ILE A 204 5.53 -1.74 -14.33
CA ILE A 204 6.13 -0.45 -14.70
C ILE A 204 7.64 -0.59 -14.89
N ASP A 205 8.24 0.35 -15.60
CA ASP A 205 9.69 0.36 -15.87
C ASP A 205 10.51 0.72 -14.61
N ILE A 206 11.80 0.36 -14.60
CA ILE A 206 12.70 0.53 -13.47
C ILE A 206 12.79 1.99 -13.00
N GLY A 207 12.81 2.95 -13.92
CA GLY A 207 12.88 4.36 -13.58
C GLY A 207 11.60 4.84 -12.89
N ALA A 208 10.44 4.37 -13.37
CA ALA A 208 9.15 4.68 -12.76
C ALA A 208 8.96 3.99 -11.40
N LYS A 209 9.49 2.76 -11.19
CA LYS A 209 9.49 2.08 -9.89
C LYS A 209 10.08 2.97 -8.80
N LYS A 210 11.29 3.50 -9.04
CA LYS A 210 11.98 4.39 -8.11
C LYS A 210 11.11 5.59 -7.73
N LEU A 211 10.53 6.28 -8.71
CA LEU A 211 9.69 7.46 -8.50
C LEU A 211 8.41 7.15 -7.68
N VAL A 212 7.81 5.98 -7.89
CA VAL A 212 6.65 5.54 -7.10
C VAL A 212 7.04 5.28 -5.64
N LEU A 213 8.15 4.58 -5.39
CA LEU A 213 8.65 4.32 -4.04
C LEU A 213 9.04 5.63 -3.31
N GLU A 214 9.75 6.54 -3.98
CA GLU A 214 10.05 7.88 -3.46
C GLU A 214 8.78 8.66 -3.10
N THR A 215 7.73 8.53 -3.91
CA THR A 215 6.44 9.16 -3.62
C THR A 215 5.83 8.62 -2.31
N LEU A 216 5.86 7.31 -2.08
CA LEU A 216 5.36 6.70 -0.84
C LEU A 216 6.16 7.17 0.38
N VAL A 217 7.49 7.19 0.28
CA VAL A 217 8.37 7.72 1.34
C VAL A 217 8.04 9.16 1.64
N ARG A 218 7.90 10.01 0.63
CA ARG A 218 7.56 11.43 0.80
C ARG A 218 6.22 11.62 1.48
N LEU A 219 5.17 10.89 1.07
CA LEU A 219 3.85 10.94 1.70
C LEU A 219 3.92 10.56 3.18
N ASN A 220 4.69 9.53 3.51
CA ASN A 220 4.91 9.14 4.91
C ASN A 220 5.68 10.21 5.69
N ARG A 221 6.84 10.66 5.18
CA ARG A 221 7.74 11.55 5.92
C ARG A 221 7.21 12.98 6.06
N GLU A 222 6.57 13.53 5.01
CA GLU A 222 6.09 14.90 5.01
C GLU A 222 4.67 15.05 5.58
N LYS A 223 3.80 14.06 5.35
CA LYS A 223 2.40 14.11 5.80
C LYS A 223 2.11 13.26 7.04
N GLY A 224 3.08 12.51 7.57
CA GLY A 224 2.88 11.62 8.72
C GLY A 224 1.95 10.44 8.44
N MET A 225 1.70 10.11 7.18
CA MET A 225 0.78 9.05 6.78
C MET A 225 1.34 7.67 7.15
N THR A 226 0.54 6.82 7.75
CA THR A 226 0.88 5.40 7.93
C THR A 226 0.69 4.67 6.60
N VAL A 227 1.70 3.92 6.15
CA VAL A 227 1.66 3.18 4.88
C VAL A 227 1.85 1.70 5.14
N VAL A 228 0.98 0.87 4.58
CA VAL A 228 1.15 -0.59 4.55
C VAL A 228 1.39 -1.00 3.11
N MET A 229 2.63 -1.38 2.80
CA MET A 229 3.03 -1.76 1.46
C MET A 229 3.10 -3.28 1.32
N VAL A 230 2.37 -3.83 0.36
CA VAL A 230 2.44 -5.24 -0.03
C VAL A 230 3.27 -5.37 -1.29
N SER A 231 4.30 -6.19 -1.28
CA SER A 231 5.11 -6.48 -2.48
C SER A 231 5.65 -7.91 -2.48
N SER A 232 5.74 -8.49 -3.67
CA SER A 232 6.45 -9.74 -3.93
C SER A 232 7.97 -9.52 -4.07
N GLU A 233 8.41 -8.29 -4.29
CA GLU A 233 9.82 -7.93 -4.44
C GLU A 233 10.41 -7.50 -3.09
N LEU A 234 11.11 -8.41 -2.40
CA LEU A 234 11.71 -8.15 -1.09
C LEU A 234 12.61 -6.90 -1.09
N MET A 235 13.36 -6.68 -2.17
CA MET A 235 14.25 -5.52 -2.28
C MET A 235 13.51 -4.19 -2.26
N GLU A 236 12.27 -4.13 -2.77
CA GLU A 236 11.44 -2.94 -2.69
C GLU A 236 11.01 -2.68 -1.24
N LEU A 237 10.55 -3.72 -0.53
CA LEU A 237 10.18 -3.62 0.88
C LEU A 237 11.38 -3.17 1.74
N ARG A 238 12.54 -3.79 1.57
CA ARG A 238 13.76 -3.43 2.30
C ARG A 238 14.24 -2.00 2.03
N SER A 239 13.89 -1.46 0.86
CA SER A 239 14.35 -0.12 0.47
C SER A 239 13.61 1.03 1.14
N ILE A 240 12.33 0.83 1.54
CA ILE A 240 11.51 1.92 2.06
C ILE A 240 10.76 1.60 3.35
N CYS A 241 10.55 0.32 3.68
CA CYS A 241 9.80 -0.07 4.89
C CYS A 241 10.65 0.08 6.16
N ASP A 242 9.99 0.22 7.27
CA ASP A 242 10.62 0.25 8.60
C ASP A 242 10.73 -1.18 9.17
N ARG A 243 9.68 -2.01 9.00
CA ARG A 243 9.62 -3.44 9.34
C ARG A 243 8.85 -4.21 8.27
N ILE A 244 9.07 -5.52 8.19
CA ILE A 244 8.46 -6.37 7.16
C ILE A 244 7.87 -7.63 7.79
N ALA A 245 6.55 -7.81 7.70
CA ALA A 245 5.89 -9.08 7.99
C ALA A 245 6.03 -10.02 6.80
N ILE A 246 6.41 -11.26 7.03
CA ILE A 246 6.45 -12.30 6.00
C ILE A 246 5.24 -13.21 6.16
N VAL A 247 4.50 -13.35 5.07
CA VAL A 247 3.30 -14.17 4.99
C VAL A 247 3.58 -15.43 4.19
N ALA A 248 3.25 -16.58 4.77
CA ALA A 248 3.24 -17.86 4.12
C ALA A 248 1.97 -18.65 4.52
N GLU A 249 1.34 -19.32 3.56
CA GLU A 249 0.13 -20.13 3.76
C GLU A 249 -1.02 -19.37 4.49
N GLY A 250 -1.15 -18.07 4.18
CA GLY A 250 -2.18 -17.23 4.77
C GLY A 250 -1.95 -16.83 6.22
N LYS A 251 -0.73 -16.97 6.75
CA LYS A 251 -0.35 -16.62 8.12
C LYS A 251 0.89 -15.75 8.15
N VAL A 252 1.00 -14.89 9.15
CA VAL A 252 2.26 -14.18 9.45
C VAL A 252 3.23 -15.16 10.10
N VAL A 253 4.36 -15.41 9.46
CA VAL A 253 5.42 -16.29 9.97
C VAL A 253 6.28 -15.53 10.99
N ASP A 254 6.74 -14.33 10.59
CA ASP A 254 7.51 -13.44 11.45
C ASP A 254 7.44 -12.00 10.97
N VAL A 255 7.85 -11.06 11.84
CA VAL A 255 8.03 -9.65 11.51
C VAL A 255 9.52 -9.32 11.68
N LEU A 256 10.18 -9.02 10.58
CA LEU A 256 11.63 -8.84 10.51
C LEU A 256 11.99 -7.36 10.33
N GLU A 257 13.12 -6.96 10.88
CA GLU A 257 13.76 -5.69 10.55
C GLU A 257 14.30 -5.72 9.12
N THR A 258 14.41 -4.57 8.47
CA THR A 258 14.81 -4.49 7.05
C THR A 258 16.27 -4.90 6.81
N ASP A 259 17.12 -4.86 7.84
CA ASP A 259 18.51 -5.29 7.83
C ASP A 259 18.72 -6.78 8.22
N ALA A 260 17.63 -7.52 8.51
CA ALA A 260 17.70 -8.95 8.75
C ALA A 260 18.38 -9.68 7.56
N SER A 261 19.00 -10.81 7.83
CA SER A 261 19.77 -11.54 6.82
C SER A 261 18.87 -12.12 5.71
N ASP A 262 19.41 -12.29 4.50
CA ASP A 262 18.70 -12.94 3.39
C ASP A 262 18.28 -14.37 3.76
N ALA A 263 19.04 -15.05 4.62
CA ALA A 263 18.70 -16.37 5.14
C ALA A 263 17.45 -16.32 6.05
N ASP A 264 17.33 -15.32 6.93
CA ASP A 264 16.16 -15.16 7.79
C ASP A 264 14.90 -14.88 6.95
N PHE A 265 14.99 -14.02 5.93
CA PHE A 265 13.90 -13.78 5.00
C PHE A 265 13.54 -15.04 4.20
N GLY A 266 14.53 -15.79 3.71
CA GLY A 266 14.33 -17.04 2.98
C GLY A 266 13.62 -18.12 3.82
N LEU A 267 14.01 -18.26 5.09
CA LEU A 267 13.35 -19.16 6.05
C LEU A 267 11.90 -18.75 6.29
N ALA A 268 11.66 -17.47 6.59
CA ALA A 268 10.32 -16.97 6.83
C ALA A 268 9.41 -17.15 5.60
N MET A 269 9.90 -16.88 4.39
CA MET A 269 9.17 -17.10 3.13
C MET A 269 8.86 -18.58 2.88
N SER A 270 9.64 -19.50 3.48
CA SER A 270 9.40 -20.95 3.44
C SER A 270 8.48 -21.43 4.58
N GLY A 271 7.88 -20.51 5.35
CA GLY A 271 6.99 -20.82 6.46
C GLY A 271 7.72 -21.22 7.75
N ILE A 272 9.05 -21.01 7.85
CA ILE A 272 9.87 -21.40 9.00
C ILE A 272 10.29 -20.14 9.77
N LYS A 273 9.95 -20.09 11.07
CA LYS A 273 10.37 -18.97 11.91
C LYS A 273 11.90 -19.02 12.14
N PRO A 274 12.66 -17.94 11.84
CA PRO A 274 14.13 -17.94 11.89
C PRO A 274 14.74 -18.31 13.24
N GLU A 275 14.13 -17.94 14.35
CA GLU A 275 14.60 -18.26 15.70
C GLU A 275 14.66 -19.76 16.03
N HIS A 276 13.82 -20.57 15.38
CA HIS A 276 13.82 -22.03 15.59
C HIS A 276 15.03 -22.74 14.95
N VAL A 277 15.64 -22.13 13.94
CA VAL A 277 16.81 -22.72 13.26
C VAL A 277 18.09 -22.42 14.04
N LYS A 278 18.22 -21.24 14.63
CA LYS A 278 19.39 -20.87 15.46
C LYS A 278 19.53 -21.77 16.70
N LYS A 279 18.42 -22.26 17.30
CA LYS A 279 18.44 -23.19 18.44
C LYS A 279 18.79 -24.63 18.06
N LYS A 280 18.45 -25.09 16.84
CA LYS A 280 18.79 -26.46 16.38
C LYS A 280 20.23 -26.57 15.87
N GLY A 281 20.85 -25.50 15.41
CA GLY A 281 22.25 -25.49 14.97
C GLY A 281 23.27 -25.39 16.10
N GLY A 282 22.84 -25.07 17.33
CA GLY A 282 23.71 -25.00 18.51
C GLY A 282 23.87 -26.33 19.29
N GLU A 283 23.09 -27.36 18.96
CA GLU A 283 23.13 -28.66 19.66
C GLU A 283 23.89 -29.79 18.90
N ALA A 284 24.54 -29.47 17.78
CA ALA A 284 25.20 -30.46 16.94
C ALA A 284 26.72 -30.23 16.86
N HIS A 285 27.41 -29.99 18.00
CA HIS A 285 28.88 -30.20 18.16
C HIS A 285 29.23 -30.06 19.65
N ASP A 286 29.16 -31.20 20.35
CA ASP A 286 30.07 -31.58 21.43
C ASP A 286 30.25 -33.12 21.36
#